data_ef39b270eb8edd926e72f1d6c8cc4281
#
_entry.id   ef39b270eb8edd926e72f1d6c8cc4281
#
_cell.length_a   1.000
_cell.length_b   1.000
_cell.length_c   1.000
_cell.angle_alpha   90.00
_cell.angle_beta   90.00
_cell.angle_gamma   90.00
#
_symmetry.space_group_name_H-M   'P 1'
#
loop_
_entity.id
_entity.type
_entity.pdbx_description
1 polymer ?
#
loop_
_entity_poly.entity_id
_entity_poly.type
_entity_poly.pdbx_seq_one_letter_code
_entity_poly.pdbx_strand_id
1 'polypeptide(L)'
;MRKYQHLLFSLLSIAFLASCGKSYKDQQRLNREQQIEAARQDSAALKIATVPTMDCLPLFIAAEDSLFQKAGVDVRLKRFGSQTDGDTLLRSKNAEGIVTDLVKAEHLRHQGIALKFVTSTNASWQLISNRIARVAELKQLSDKMVAIAPYSATQMLADMAIDSARTKEKVYRIEINDVNVRLKMILNNEIDAAILPEPQATQARLFQNPVLMDSRDKNLHLGVIAFRQEVMENKDRKQQIKKFLQVYDATVDSINKHGVKHYGKIIRKYMGVDMHTVNALPTMTYHHTTSPRQRDIARGARFTP
;
A
#
# COMPACT_ATOMS: atom_id res chain seq x y z
N MET A 1 67.06 11.47 -35.82
CA MET A 1 65.80 10.84 -35.35
C MET A 1 65.69 10.67 -33.82
N ARG A 2 66.75 10.54 -33.05
CA ARG A 2 66.71 10.41 -31.58
C ARG A 2 66.23 11.68 -30.80
N LYS A 3 66.48 12.86 -31.31
CA LYS A 3 66.12 14.13 -30.65
C LYS A 3 64.60 14.42 -30.65
N TYR A 4 63.84 13.90 -31.60
CA TYR A 4 62.37 14.09 -31.67
C TYR A 4 61.58 13.11 -30.81
N GLN A 5 62.17 11.93 -30.50
CA GLN A 5 61.53 10.98 -29.60
C GLN A 5 61.46 11.47 -28.16
N HIS A 6 62.45 12.22 -27.68
CA HIS A 6 62.42 12.81 -26.33
C HIS A 6 61.46 13.96 -26.20
N LEU A 7 61.26 14.74 -27.29
CA LEU A 7 60.31 15.84 -27.32
C LEU A 7 58.85 15.33 -27.32
N LEU A 8 58.56 14.23 -28.05
CA LEU A 8 57.22 13.60 -28.06
C LEU A 8 56.88 12.97 -26.70
N PHE A 9 57.86 12.35 -26.03
CA PHE A 9 57.65 11.77 -24.71
C PHE A 9 57.43 12.83 -23.63
N SER A 10 58.09 13.97 -23.72
CA SER A 10 57.92 15.11 -22.81
C SER A 10 56.54 15.78 -22.98
N LEU A 11 56.02 15.90 -24.20
CA LEU A 11 54.68 16.42 -24.48
C LEU A 11 53.56 15.46 -24.04
N LEU A 12 53.77 14.14 -24.14
CA LEU A 12 52.81 13.16 -23.68
C LEU A 12 52.70 13.10 -22.13
N SER A 13 53.80 13.38 -21.42
CA SER A 13 53.86 13.41 -19.96
C SER A 13 53.14 14.62 -19.37
N ILE A 14 53.10 15.75 -20.09
CA ILE A 14 52.40 16.98 -19.65
C ILE A 14 50.89 16.88 -19.85
N ALA A 15 50.43 16.10 -20.85
CA ALA A 15 49.02 15.86 -21.09
C ALA A 15 48.33 15.01 -19.98
N PHE A 16 49.08 14.18 -19.28
CA PHE A 16 48.56 13.38 -18.16
C PHE A 16 48.39 14.17 -16.83
N LEU A 17 49.01 15.35 -16.69
CA LEU A 17 48.89 16.20 -15.51
C LEU A 17 47.72 17.19 -15.59
N ALA A 18 47.04 17.30 -16.75
CA ALA A 18 45.85 18.15 -16.92
C ALA A 18 44.54 17.42 -16.66
N SER A 19 44.55 16.19 -16.10
CA SER A 19 43.37 15.58 -15.54
C SER A 19 43.02 16.29 -14.23
N CYS A 20 42.40 17.47 -14.35
CA CYS A 20 41.78 18.17 -13.23
C CYS A 20 40.65 17.31 -12.65
N GLY A 21 41.04 16.27 -11.91
CA GLY A 21 40.13 15.65 -10.94
C GLY A 21 39.68 16.73 -9.95
N LYS A 22 38.36 16.92 -9.80
CA LYS A 22 37.81 17.81 -8.78
C LYS A 22 38.53 17.55 -7.45
N SER A 23 39.02 18.61 -6.78
CA SER A 23 39.66 18.46 -5.48
C SER A 23 38.76 17.65 -4.53
N TYR A 24 39.33 16.83 -3.65
CA TYR A 24 38.60 16.08 -2.62
C TYR A 24 37.62 16.99 -1.84
N LYS A 25 38.03 18.22 -1.57
CA LYS A 25 37.17 19.25 -0.94
C LYS A 25 36.00 19.66 -1.84
N ASP A 26 36.20 19.79 -3.15
CA ASP A 26 35.14 20.11 -4.09
C ASP A 26 34.16 18.95 -4.26
N GLN A 27 34.63 17.71 -4.24
CA GLN A 27 33.77 16.52 -4.22
C GLN A 27 32.95 16.44 -2.93
N GLN A 28 33.54 16.68 -1.77
CA GLN A 28 32.82 16.72 -0.52
C GLN A 28 31.75 17.82 -0.49
N ARG A 29 32.09 19.00 -1.00
CA ARG A 29 31.13 20.13 -1.09
C ARG A 29 29.96 19.79 -2.01
N LEU A 30 30.24 19.29 -3.22
CA LEU A 30 29.21 18.84 -4.17
C LEU A 30 28.31 17.73 -3.59
N ASN A 31 28.89 16.75 -2.93
CA ASN A 31 28.15 15.69 -2.27
C ASN A 31 27.21 16.26 -1.16
N ARG A 32 27.72 17.21 -0.38
CA ARG A 32 26.93 17.88 0.67
C ARG A 32 25.80 18.71 0.06
N GLU A 33 26.07 19.48 -0.99
CA GLU A 33 25.07 20.28 -1.70
C GLU A 33 23.99 19.36 -2.32
N GLN A 34 24.38 18.24 -2.93
CA GLN A 34 23.46 17.23 -3.45
C GLN A 34 22.60 16.59 -2.35
N GLN A 35 23.20 16.29 -1.18
CA GLN A 35 22.46 15.75 -0.04
C GLN A 35 21.44 16.77 0.51
N ILE A 36 21.81 18.03 0.61
CA ILE A 36 20.90 19.11 1.06
C ILE A 36 19.74 19.27 0.08
N GLU A 37 20.04 19.30 -1.22
CA GLU A 37 18.98 19.43 -2.24
C GLU A 37 18.08 18.19 -2.27
N ALA A 38 18.62 16.97 -2.17
CA ALA A 38 17.84 15.76 -2.07
C ALA A 38 16.93 15.75 -0.82
N ALA A 39 17.44 16.21 0.32
CA ALA A 39 16.66 16.33 1.55
C ALA A 39 15.55 17.40 1.42
N ARG A 40 15.85 18.52 0.74
CA ARG A 40 14.85 19.57 0.45
C ARG A 40 13.74 19.05 -0.46
N GLN A 41 14.10 18.36 -1.54
CA GLN A 41 13.13 17.74 -2.44
C GLN A 41 12.31 16.65 -1.72
N ASP A 42 12.95 15.83 -0.87
CA ASP A 42 12.22 14.83 -0.08
C ASP A 42 11.24 15.51 0.90
N SER A 43 11.62 16.62 1.52
CA SER A 43 10.73 17.36 2.42
C SER A 43 9.58 18.07 1.70
N ALA A 44 9.77 18.47 0.43
CA ALA A 44 8.73 19.11 -0.38
C ALA A 44 7.72 18.11 -0.94
N ALA A 45 8.10 16.85 -1.12
CA ALA A 45 7.25 15.80 -1.67
C ALA A 45 6.11 15.41 -0.71
N LEU A 46 4.92 15.13 -1.26
CA LEU A 46 3.78 14.57 -0.52
C LEU A 46 4.00 13.05 -0.37
N LYS A 47 4.19 12.58 0.87
CA LYS A 47 4.52 11.17 1.15
C LYS A 47 3.29 10.39 1.60
N ILE A 48 2.99 9.30 0.90
CA ILE A 48 1.81 8.48 1.15
C ILE A 48 2.22 7.02 1.37
N ALA A 49 1.85 6.48 2.52
CA ALA A 49 2.04 5.08 2.84
C ALA A 49 1.00 4.21 2.10
N THR A 50 1.47 3.17 1.40
CA THR A 50 0.65 2.30 0.55
C THR A 50 0.92 0.83 0.82
N VAL A 51 -0.13 0.02 0.77
CA VAL A 51 -0.11 -1.43 0.96
C VAL A 51 -0.23 -2.15 -0.40
N PRO A 52 0.29 -3.39 -0.56
CA PRO A 52 0.29 -4.11 -1.84
C PRO A 52 -1.09 -4.74 -2.16
N THR A 53 -2.12 -3.92 -2.27
CA THR A 53 -3.52 -4.31 -2.49
C THR A 53 -4.16 -3.54 -3.64
N MET A 54 -5.25 -4.08 -4.20
CA MET A 54 -5.86 -3.53 -5.41
C MET A 54 -6.46 -2.14 -5.22
N ASP A 55 -6.84 -1.75 -4.02
CA ASP A 55 -7.31 -0.38 -3.73
C ASP A 55 -6.22 0.69 -3.84
N CYS A 56 -4.93 0.29 -3.79
CA CYS A 56 -3.79 1.15 -4.09
C CYS A 56 -3.45 1.21 -5.60
N LEU A 57 -4.09 0.42 -6.46
CA LEU A 57 -3.76 0.37 -7.89
C LEU A 57 -3.77 1.74 -8.59
N PRO A 58 -4.75 2.64 -8.34
CA PRO A 58 -4.74 3.97 -8.96
C PRO A 58 -3.45 4.76 -8.63
N LEU A 59 -2.93 4.64 -7.40
CA LEU A 59 -1.71 5.32 -6.97
C LEU A 59 -0.46 4.72 -7.64
N PHE A 60 -0.40 3.40 -7.79
CA PHE A 60 0.72 2.73 -8.42
C PHE A 60 0.80 3.05 -9.92
N ILE A 61 -0.34 3.11 -10.61
CA ILE A 61 -0.41 3.54 -12.02
C ILE A 61 0.05 5.00 -12.14
N ALA A 62 -0.50 5.88 -11.31
CA ALA A 62 -0.14 7.30 -11.34
C ALA A 62 1.36 7.54 -11.10
N ALA A 63 1.99 6.75 -10.26
CA ALA A 63 3.43 6.81 -10.01
C ALA A 63 4.26 6.27 -11.19
N GLU A 64 3.89 5.10 -11.75
CA GLU A 64 4.61 4.48 -12.87
C GLU A 64 4.54 5.33 -14.14
N ASP A 65 3.38 5.90 -14.44
CA ASP A 65 3.14 6.70 -15.64
C ASP A 65 3.51 8.19 -15.44
N SER A 66 4.14 8.51 -14.30
CA SER A 66 4.55 9.88 -13.92
C SER A 66 3.40 10.90 -13.96
N LEU A 67 2.16 10.46 -13.68
CA LEU A 67 0.99 11.34 -13.77
C LEU A 67 1.00 12.42 -12.69
N PHE A 68 1.56 12.13 -11.51
CA PHE A 68 1.73 13.11 -10.45
C PHE A 68 2.66 14.26 -10.89
N GLN A 69 3.81 13.93 -11.48
CA GLN A 69 4.76 14.92 -11.98
C GLN A 69 4.15 15.76 -13.11
N LYS A 70 3.43 15.12 -14.04
CA LYS A 70 2.70 15.82 -15.12
C LYS A 70 1.65 16.78 -14.58
N ALA A 71 1.04 16.48 -13.44
CA ALA A 71 0.11 17.38 -12.74
C ALA A 71 0.81 18.44 -11.86
N GLY A 72 2.15 18.46 -11.83
CA GLY A 72 2.93 19.41 -11.04
C GLY A 72 2.81 19.17 -9.53
N VAL A 73 2.80 17.91 -9.10
CA VAL A 73 2.89 17.51 -7.70
C VAL A 73 3.88 16.36 -7.55
N ASP A 74 4.86 16.50 -6.64
CA ASP A 74 5.76 15.39 -6.28
C ASP A 74 5.07 14.53 -5.22
N VAL A 75 4.70 13.30 -5.60
CA VAL A 75 4.11 12.30 -4.70
C VAL A 75 5.06 11.12 -4.59
N ARG A 76 5.42 10.77 -3.36
CA ARG A 76 6.30 9.63 -3.06
C ARG A 76 5.54 8.56 -2.31
N LEU A 77 5.39 7.40 -2.93
CA LEU A 77 4.72 6.26 -2.32
C LEU A 77 5.70 5.51 -1.41
N LYS A 78 5.39 5.45 -0.12
CA LYS A 78 6.12 4.68 0.91
C LYS A 78 5.41 3.34 1.08
N ARG A 79 5.93 2.29 0.45
CA ARG A 79 5.31 0.95 0.48
C ARG A 79 5.59 0.25 1.81
N PHE A 80 4.58 -0.41 2.32
CA PHE A 80 4.69 -1.28 3.50
C PHE A 80 3.94 -2.60 3.28
N GLY A 81 4.40 -3.69 3.90
CA GLY A 81 3.73 -4.99 3.89
C GLY A 81 2.95 -5.25 5.17
N SER A 82 3.51 -4.82 6.29
CA SER A 82 2.93 -4.98 7.62
C SER A 82 2.20 -3.69 8.05
N GLN A 83 1.01 -3.83 8.61
CA GLN A 83 0.27 -2.66 9.13
C GLN A 83 1.04 -1.90 10.21
N THR A 84 1.86 -2.57 11.01
CA THR A 84 2.74 -1.94 12.01
C THR A 84 3.74 -0.99 11.35
N ASP A 85 4.24 -1.31 10.15
CA ASP A 85 5.15 -0.43 9.40
C ASP A 85 4.41 0.82 8.92
N GLY A 86 3.17 0.69 8.45
CA GLY A 86 2.31 1.82 8.09
C GLY A 86 2.06 2.76 9.27
N ASP A 87 1.76 2.22 10.44
CA ASP A 87 1.59 2.97 11.68
C ASP A 87 2.88 3.73 12.05
N THR A 88 4.04 3.07 11.92
CA THR A 88 5.36 3.65 12.17
C THR A 88 5.68 4.80 11.21
N LEU A 89 5.36 4.65 9.92
CA LEU A 89 5.55 5.71 8.92
C LEU A 89 4.76 6.97 9.27
N LEU A 90 3.52 6.82 9.76
CA LEU A 90 2.71 7.97 10.20
C LEU A 90 3.24 8.59 11.49
N ARG A 91 3.59 7.77 12.50
CA ARG A 91 4.11 8.26 13.79
C ARG A 91 5.41 9.03 13.64
N SER A 92 6.32 8.51 12.85
CA SER A 92 7.62 9.13 12.58
C SER A 92 7.56 10.31 11.61
N LYS A 93 6.36 10.63 11.08
CA LYS A 93 6.14 11.65 10.04
C LYS A 93 6.89 11.37 8.72
N ASN A 94 7.34 10.13 8.51
CA ASN A 94 7.92 9.68 7.25
C ASN A 94 6.87 9.47 6.15
N ALA A 95 5.58 9.44 6.53
CA ALA A 95 4.44 9.57 5.65
C ALA A 95 3.46 10.62 6.20
N GLU A 96 2.85 11.39 5.31
CA GLU A 96 1.86 12.42 5.62
C GLU A 96 0.43 11.89 5.44
N GLY A 97 0.27 10.92 4.54
CA GLY A 97 -0.97 10.20 4.29
C GLY A 97 -0.78 8.69 4.25
N ILE A 98 -1.87 7.95 4.32
CA ILE A 98 -1.90 6.49 4.30
C ILE A 98 -3.15 5.97 3.59
N VAL A 99 -2.98 4.89 2.82
CA VAL A 99 -4.09 4.04 2.38
C VAL A 99 -4.28 2.97 3.45
N THR A 100 -5.48 2.90 4.04
CA THR A 100 -5.79 2.04 5.17
C THR A 100 -7.30 1.73 5.22
N ASP A 101 -7.78 1.23 6.34
CA ASP A 101 -9.20 1.04 6.61
C ASP A 101 -9.69 1.90 7.79
N LEU A 102 -11.01 2.10 7.86
CA LEU A 102 -11.65 2.95 8.87
C LEU A 102 -11.41 2.45 10.31
N VAL A 103 -11.33 1.13 10.52
CA VAL A 103 -11.08 0.56 11.86
C VAL A 103 -9.66 0.93 12.29
N LYS A 104 -8.67 0.68 11.42
CA LYS A 104 -7.27 1.03 11.70
C LYS A 104 -7.09 2.54 11.86
N ALA A 105 -7.73 3.34 11.03
CA ALA A 105 -7.65 4.79 11.11
C ALA A 105 -8.22 5.34 12.44
N GLU A 106 -9.34 4.79 12.91
CA GLU A 106 -9.90 5.17 14.22
C GLU A 106 -9.00 4.71 15.37
N HIS A 107 -8.42 3.50 15.28
CA HIS A 107 -7.43 3.06 16.25
C HIS A 107 -6.22 4.02 16.34
N LEU A 108 -5.68 4.46 15.20
CA LEU A 108 -4.60 5.45 15.16
C LEU A 108 -5.02 6.80 15.77
N ARG A 109 -6.27 7.22 15.58
CA ARG A 109 -6.83 8.43 16.22
C ARG A 109 -6.86 8.30 17.74
N HIS A 110 -7.32 7.17 18.27
CA HIS A 110 -7.30 6.89 19.71
C HIS A 110 -5.87 6.88 20.28
N GLN A 111 -4.89 6.53 19.46
CA GLN A 111 -3.47 6.60 19.82
C GLN A 111 -2.85 8.00 19.62
N GLY A 112 -3.65 9.03 19.38
CA GLY A 112 -3.22 10.43 19.28
C GLY A 112 -2.73 10.88 17.90
N ILE A 113 -2.90 10.07 16.84
CA ILE A 113 -2.60 10.48 15.46
C ILE A 113 -3.87 11.04 14.82
N ALA A 114 -4.05 12.35 14.87
CA ALA A 114 -5.21 13.00 14.25
C ALA A 114 -5.20 12.81 12.72
N LEU A 115 -6.22 12.15 12.18
CA LEU A 115 -6.37 11.84 10.76
C LEU A 115 -7.63 12.48 10.17
N LYS A 116 -7.55 12.94 8.93
CA LYS A 116 -8.68 13.38 8.10
C LYS A 116 -8.83 12.45 6.91
N PHE A 117 -10.01 11.91 6.70
CA PHE A 117 -10.35 11.10 5.53
C PHE A 117 -10.55 12.01 4.32
N VAL A 118 -9.87 11.72 3.22
CA VAL A 118 -9.98 12.50 1.97
C VAL A 118 -10.78 11.77 0.91
N THR A 119 -10.79 10.44 0.92
CA THR A 119 -11.63 9.63 0.05
C THR A 119 -11.78 8.22 0.59
N SER A 120 -12.89 7.55 0.27
CA SER A 120 -13.00 6.09 0.38
C SER A 120 -12.23 5.41 -0.76
N THR A 121 -11.87 4.13 -0.59
CA THR A 121 -11.26 3.30 -1.62
C THR A 121 -12.11 2.07 -1.93
N ASN A 122 -11.76 1.34 -3.00
CA ASN A 122 -12.42 0.10 -3.42
C ASN A 122 -11.97 -1.14 -2.62
N ALA A 123 -11.37 -0.95 -1.45
CA ALA A 123 -10.91 -2.07 -0.63
C ALA A 123 -12.06 -3.00 -0.26
N SER A 124 -11.81 -4.29 -0.42
CA SER A 124 -12.71 -5.37 0.03
C SER A 124 -11.87 -6.54 0.53
N TRP A 125 -12.45 -7.33 1.41
CA TRP A 125 -11.78 -8.47 2.04
C TRP A 125 -12.66 -9.70 2.01
N GLN A 126 -12.02 -10.86 1.89
CA GLN A 126 -12.66 -12.17 1.96
C GLN A 126 -12.07 -12.98 3.10
N LEU A 127 -12.93 -13.62 3.89
CA LEU A 127 -12.53 -14.71 4.77
C LEU A 127 -12.41 -15.96 3.91
N ILE A 128 -11.20 -16.47 3.80
CA ILE A 128 -10.87 -17.65 2.98
C ILE A 128 -10.33 -18.73 3.91
N SER A 129 -10.89 -19.94 3.82
CA SER A 129 -10.40 -21.07 4.56
C SER A 129 -9.38 -21.87 3.74
N ASN A 130 -8.51 -22.55 4.44
CA ASN A 130 -7.60 -23.52 3.83
C ASN A 130 -8.40 -24.74 3.32
N ARG A 131 -8.17 -25.12 2.08
CA ARG A 131 -8.81 -26.28 1.45
C ARG A 131 -8.67 -27.56 2.28
N ILE A 132 -7.50 -27.80 2.91
CA ILE A 132 -7.22 -29.00 3.70
C ILE A 132 -7.95 -28.96 5.04
N ALA A 133 -8.20 -27.79 5.61
CA ALA A 133 -8.95 -27.63 6.85
C ALA A 133 -10.43 -28.08 6.73
N ARG A 134 -10.91 -28.28 5.49
CA ARG A 134 -12.29 -28.73 5.18
C ARG A 134 -13.38 -27.83 5.81
N VAL A 135 -13.09 -26.54 5.92
CA VAL A 135 -14.04 -25.55 6.42
C VAL A 135 -14.73 -24.92 5.21
N ALA A 136 -15.98 -25.27 4.97
CA ALA A 136 -16.82 -24.76 3.89
C ALA A 136 -17.90 -23.78 4.37
N GLU A 137 -18.20 -23.77 5.68
CA GLU A 137 -19.21 -22.92 6.31
C GLU A 137 -18.67 -22.30 7.59
N LEU A 138 -19.18 -21.12 7.97
CA LEU A 138 -18.72 -20.38 9.15
C LEU A 138 -18.80 -21.21 10.45
N LYS A 139 -19.83 -22.03 10.64
CA LYS A 139 -19.98 -22.87 11.84
C LYS A 139 -18.84 -23.89 12.04
N GLN A 140 -18.11 -24.22 10.96
CA GLN A 140 -16.98 -25.15 11.00
C GLN A 140 -15.67 -24.46 11.44
N LEU A 141 -15.70 -23.15 11.72
CA LEU A 141 -14.58 -22.41 12.31
C LEU A 141 -14.36 -22.79 13.80
N SER A 142 -15.24 -23.58 14.41
CA SER A 142 -15.06 -24.07 15.76
C SER A 142 -13.70 -24.73 15.94
N ASP A 143 -12.92 -24.33 16.95
CA ASP A 143 -11.57 -24.80 17.23
C ASP A 143 -10.57 -24.57 16.07
N LYS A 144 -10.74 -23.46 15.33
CA LYS A 144 -9.90 -23.10 14.18
C LYS A 144 -9.13 -21.81 14.39
N MET A 145 -8.02 -21.67 13.67
CA MET A 145 -7.18 -20.49 13.65
C MET A 145 -7.53 -19.60 12.46
N VAL A 146 -7.80 -18.32 12.72
CA VAL A 146 -8.10 -17.30 11.71
C VAL A 146 -7.04 -16.20 11.76
N ALA A 147 -6.24 -16.05 10.68
CA ALA A 147 -5.23 -15.01 10.58
C ALA A 147 -5.86 -13.64 10.24
N ILE A 148 -5.50 -12.66 11.05
CA ILE A 148 -5.96 -11.27 10.95
C ILE A 148 -4.79 -10.29 11.13
N ALA A 149 -5.02 -9.03 10.79
CA ALA A 149 -4.23 -7.92 11.33
C ALA A 149 -5.02 -7.26 12.46
N PRO A 150 -4.44 -7.04 13.64
CA PRO A 150 -5.16 -6.48 14.78
C PRO A 150 -5.59 -5.03 14.53
N TYR A 151 -6.68 -4.65 15.17
CA TYR A 151 -7.25 -3.30 15.10
C TYR A 151 -7.49 -2.82 13.66
N SER A 152 -8.04 -3.68 12.81
CA SER A 152 -8.28 -3.40 11.38
C SER A 152 -9.60 -3.99 10.91
N ALA A 153 -9.98 -3.66 9.67
CA ALA A 153 -11.12 -4.28 9.00
C ALA A 153 -11.04 -5.80 8.99
N THR A 154 -9.83 -6.39 8.97
CA THR A 154 -9.69 -7.85 8.96
C THR A 154 -10.09 -8.47 10.30
N GLN A 155 -9.74 -7.86 11.43
CA GLN A 155 -10.21 -8.31 12.73
C GLN A 155 -11.72 -8.13 12.86
N MET A 156 -12.27 -6.96 12.48
CA MET A 156 -13.71 -6.74 12.52
C MET A 156 -14.49 -7.78 11.71
N LEU A 157 -14.01 -8.14 10.53
CA LEU A 157 -14.65 -9.15 9.69
C LEU A 157 -14.55 -10.55 10.28
N ALA A 158 -13.41 -10.89 10.90
CA ALA A 158 -13.27 -12.17 11.62
C ALA A 158 -14.26 -12.25 12.79
N ASP A 159 -14.39 -11.19 13.57
CA ASP A 159 -15.33 -11.13 14.70
C ASP A 159 -16.79 -11.26 14.22
N MET A 160 -17.16 -10.55 13.15
CA MET A 160 -18.49 -10.70 12.54
C MET A 160 -18.76 -12.12 12.03
N ALA A 161 -17.74 -12.78 11.47
CA ALA A 161 -17.86 -14.18 11.03
C ALA A 161 -18.04 -15.13 12.21
N ILE A 162 -17.27 -14.97 13.27
CA ILE A 162 -17.31 -15.77 14.49
C ILE A 162 -18.66 -15.60 15.19
N ASP A 163 -19.14 -14.36 15.35
CA ASP A 163 -20.46 -14.08 15.96
C ASP A 163 -21.59 -14.71 15.14
N SER A 164 -21.52 -14.62 13.80
CA SER A 164 -22.51 -15.22 12.90
C SER A 164 -22.47 -16.74 12.93
N ALA A 165 -21.29 -17.33 13.13
CA ALA A 165 -21.06 -18.77 13.12
C ALA A 165 -21.68 -19.47 14.32
N ARG A 166 -21.79 -18.81 15.49
CA ARG A 166 -22.25 -19.39 16.75
C ARG A 166 -21.53 -20.72 17.05
N THR A 167 -20.19 -20.69 16.93
CA THR A 167 -19.34 -21.88 17.12
C THR A 167 -19.48 -22.44 18.55
N LYS A 168 -19.37 -23.77 18.69
CA LYS A 168 -19.39 -24.42 20.00
C LYS A 168 -18.11 -24.15 20.77
N GLU A 169 -16.97 -24.25 20.07
CA GLU A 169 -15.65 -24.06 20.64
C GLU A 169 -15.08 -22.70 20.21
N LYS A 170 -14.05 -22.26 20.90
CA LYS A 170 -13.34 -20.98 20.63
C LYS A 170 -12.73 -20.98 19.25
N VAL A 171 -12.82 -19.85 18.55
CA VAL A 171 -12.05 -19.55 17.33
C VAL A 171 -10.83 -18.70 17.72
N TYR A 172 -9.64 -19.12 17.29
CA TYR A 172 -8.40 -18.46 17.64
C TYR A 172 -8.03 -17.41 16.58
N ARG A 173 -7.97 -16.14 16.97
CA ARG A 173 -7.46 -15.07 16.13
C ARG A 173 -5.95 -15.06 16.21
N ILE A 174 -5.28 -15.24 15.07
CA ILE A 174 -3.82 -15.23 14.98
C ILE A 174 -3.39 -13.91 14.32
N GLU A 175 -2.65 -13.13 15.06
CA GLU A 175 -2.22 -11.80 14.62
C GLU A 175 -1.04 -11.89 13.65
N ILE A 176 -1.32 -11.72 12.38
CA ILE A 176 -0.34 -11.69 11.28
C ILE A 176 -0.53 -10.37 10.52
N ASN A 177 0.30 -9.39 10.78
CA ASN A 177 0.16 -8.04 10.23
C ASN A 177 0.39 -7.97 8.71
N ASP A 178 1.33 -8.76 8.18
CA ASP A 178 1.67 -8.76 6.75
C ASP A 178 0.68 -9.61 5.94
N VAL A 179 0.07 -8.99 4.92
CA VAL A 179 -0.93 -9.64 4.07
C VAL A 179 -0.35 -10.78 3.22
N ASN A 180 0.90 -10.64 2.78
CA ASN A 180 1.54 -11.68 1.98
C ASN A 180 1.97 -12.87 2.85
N VAL A 181 2.29 -12.63 4.12
CA VAL A 181 2.53 -13.71 5.09
C VAL A 181 1.23 -14.47 5.35
N ARG A 182 0.08 -13.79 5.58
CA ARG A 182 -1.23 -14.45 5.70
C ARG A 182 -1.56 -15.31 4.49
N LEU A 183 -1.32 -14.80 3.28
CA LEU A 183 -1.52 -15.57 2.06
C LEU A 183 -0.62 -16.82 2.02
N LYS A 184 0.69 -16.67 2.30
CA LYS A 184 1.62 -17.80 2.31
C LYS A 184 1.21 -18.88 3.31
N MET A 185 0.76 -18.50 4.50
CA MET A 185 0.29 -19.44 5.52
C MET A 185 -0.94 -20.25 5.05
N ILE A 186 -1.89 -19.61 4.34
CA ILE A 186 -3.02 -20.32 3.72
C ILE A 186 -2.51 -21.30 2.66
N LEU A 187 -1.63 -20.86 1.76
CA LEU A 187 -1.13 -21.68 0.65
C LEU A 187 -0.26 -22.84 1.13
N ASN A 188 0.46 -22.67 2.23
CA ASN A 188 1.30 -23.69 2.84
C ASN A 188 0.54 -24.59 3.84
N ASN A 189 -0.75 -24.37 4.04
CA ASN A 189 -1.58 -25.08 5.02
C ASN A 189 -1.13 -24.92 6.50
N GLU A 190 -0.56 -23.76 6.84
CA GLU A 190 -0.07 -23.43 8.18
C GLU A 190 -1.15 -22.77 9.06
N ILE A 191 -2.29 -22.37 8.45
CA ILE A 191 -3.42 -21.75 9.16
C ILE A 191 -4.74 -22.21 8.54
N ASP A 192 -5.81 -22.30 9.35
CA ASP A 192 -7.11 -22.80 8.89
C ASP A 192 -7.88 -21.81 8.03
N ALA A 193 -7.81 -20.52 8.34
CA ALA A 193 -8.45 -19.46 7.58
C ALA A 193 -7.70 -18.12 7.71
N ALA A 194 -7.90 -17.21 6.76
CA ALA A 194 -7.35 -15.85 6.79
C ALA A 194 -8.29 -14.84 6.15
N ILE A 195 -8.22 -13.60 6.60
CA ILE A 195 -8.86 -12.48 5.92
C ILE A 195 -7.87 -11.89 4.92
N LEU A 196 -8.22 -11.92 3.64
CA LEU A 196 -7.37 -11.47 2.54
C LEU A 196 -8.09 -10.45 1.65
N PRO A 197 -7.41 -9.35 1.25
CA PRO A 197 -7.87 -8.45 0.19
C PRO A 197 -7.47 -8.97 -1.19
N GLU A 198 -7.89 -8.28 -2.26
CA GLU A 198 -7.36 -8.52 -3.60
C GLU A 198 -5.98 -7.85 -3.80
N PRO A 199 -5.04 -8.46 -4.51
CA PRO A 199 -5.13 -9.68 -5.31
C PRO A 199 -4.88 -10.98 -4.55
N GLN A 200 -4.52 -10.93 -3.26
CA GLN A 200 -4.17 -12.10 -2.46
C GLN A 200 -5.36 -13.08 -2.33
N ALA A 201 -6.58 -12.56 -2.23
CA ALA A 201 -7.78 -13.38 -2.22
C ALA A 201 -7.94 -14.17 -3.52
N THR A 202 -7.72 -13.53 -4.68
CA THR A 202 -7.72 -14.23 -5.97
C THR A 202 -6.67 -15.33 -6.02
N GLN A 203 -5.46 -15.05 -5.56
CA GLN A 203 -4.40 -16.07 -5.52
C GLN A 203 -4.79 -17.26 -4.64
N ALA A 204 -5.36 -17.01 -3.46
CA ALA A 204 -5.83 -18.07 -2.59
C ALA A 204 -6.95 -18.92 -3.25
N ARG A 205 -7.91 -18.28 -3.95
CA ARG A 205 -8.98 -18.99 -4.67
C ARG A 205 -8.47 -19.86 -5.83
N LEU A 206 -7.42 -19.45 -6.52
CA LEU A 206 -6.78 -20.26 -7.57
C LEU A 206 -6.27 -21.60 -7.05
N PHE A 207 -5.91 -21.69 -5.78
CA PHE A 207 -5.54 -22.94 -5.09
C PHE A 207 -6.75 -23.65 -4.47
N GLN A 208 -7.96 -23.33 -4.93
CA GLN A 208 -9.22 -23.96 -4.49
C GLN A 208 -9.53 -23.76 -2.99
N ASN A 209 -9.03 -22.69 -2.40
CA ASN A 209 -9.36 -22.33 -1.03
C ASN A 209 -10.76 -21.65 -1.02
N PRO A 210 -11.74 -22.20 -0.26
CA PRO A 210 -13.12 -21.69 -0.30
C PRO A 210 -13.26 -20.34 0.41
N VAL A 211 -14.13 -19.50 -0.13
CA VAL A 211 -14.54 -18.22 0.46
C VAL A 211 -15.71 -18.49 1.41
N LEU A 212 -15.57 -18.10 2.67
CA LEU A 212 -16.60 -18.26 3.70
C LEU A 212 -17.44 -16.99 3.88
N MET A 213 -16.84 -15.82 3.62
CA MET A 213 -17.50 -14.51 3.74
C MET A 213 -16.79 -13.47 2.87
N ASP A 214 -17.57 -12.56 2.32
CA ASP A 214 -17.07 -11.40 1.58
C ASP A 214 -17.61 -10.10 2.22
N SER A 215 -16.74 -9.11 2.41
CA SER A 215 -17.13 -7.81 2.95
C SER A 215 -18.13 -7.05 2.08
N ARG A 216 -18.12 -7.33 0.76
CA ARG A 216 -19.05 -6.73 -0.20
C ARG A 216 -20.49 -7.19 0.05
N ASP A 217 -20.70 -8.46 0.37
CA ASP A 217 -22.01 -9.03 0.69
C ASP A 217 -22.59 -8.43 1.98
N LYS A 218 -21.74 -7.89 2.85
CA LYS A 218 -22.11 -7.18 4.07
C LYS A 218 -22.29 -5.68 3.86
N ASN A 219 -22.15 -5.20 2.62
CA ASN A 219 -22.22 -3.78 2.27
C ASN A 219 -21.29 -2.90 3.15
N LEU A 220 -20.07 -3.37 3.35
CA LEU A 220 -19.02 -2.69 4.12
C LEU A 220 -18.06 -1.99 3.15
N HIS A 221 -17.90 -0.67 3.32
CA HIS A 221 -16.95 0.15 2.57
C HIS A 221 -15.98 0.79 3.57
N LEU A 222 -14.95 0.04 3.93
CA LEU A 222 -14.05 0.42 5.02
C LEU A 222 -12.74 1.03 4.54
N GLY A 223 -12.36 0.83 3.26
CA GLY A 223 -11.11 1.37 2.74
C GLY A 223 -11.12 2.88 2.62
N VAL A 224 -10.02 3.53 3.00
CA VAL A 224 -9.88 4.99 2.98
C VAL A 224 -8.46 5.43 2.65
N ILE A 225 -8.34 6.64 2.09
CA ILE A 225 -7.11 7.42 2.11
C ILE A 225 -7.29 8.49 3.19
N ALA A 226 -6.35 8.55 4.12
CA ALA A 226 -6.34 9.51 5.21
C ALA A 226 -5.01 10.29 5.23
N PHE A 227 -5.07 11.55 5.62
CA PHE A 227 -3.91 12.39 5.87
C PHE A 227 -3.89 12.84 7.33
N ARG A 228 -2.70 13.09 7.85
CA ARG A 228 -2.54 13.74 9.15
C ARG A 228 -3.25 15.08 9.13
N GLN A 229 -3.94 15.42 10.22
CA GLN A 229 -4.72 16.66 10.29
C GLN A 229 -3.86 17.91 10.07
N GLU A 230 -2.65 17.95 10.65
CA GLU A 230 -1.71 19.06 10.49
C GLU A 230 -1.33 19.33 9.02
N VAL A 231 -1.26 18.26 8.19
CA VAL A 231 -0.99 18.36 6.75
C VAL A 231 -2.17 19.02 6.03
N MET A 232 -3.39 18.68 6.44
CA MET A 232 -4.61 19.27 5.89
C MET A 232 -4.82 20.74 6.30
N GLU A 233 -4.12 21.23 7.32
CA GLU A 233 -4.16 22.64 7.75
C GLU A 233 -3.14 23.51 7.01
N ASN A 234 -2.08 22.91 6.47
CA ASN A 234 -1.07 23.58 5.68
C ASN A 234 -1.61 23.93 4.28
N LYS A 235 -1.47 25.22 3.86
CA LYS A 235 -2.04 25.74 2.60
C LYS A 235 -1.43 25.07 1.36
N ASP A 236 -0.12 24.89 1.35
CA ASP A 236 0.59 24.30 0.20
C ASP A 236 0.26 22.81 0.08
N ARG A 237 0.21 22.11 1.20
CA ARG A 237 -0.18 20.69 1.26
C ARG A 237 -1.62 20.47 0.80
N LYS A 238 -2.54 21.36 1.16
CA LYS A 238 -3.93 21.30 0.64
C LYS A 238 -3.97 21.35 -0.89
N GLN A 239 -3.15 22.21 -1.51
CA GLN A 239 -3.08 22.28 -2.98
C GLN A 239 -2.48 21.01 -3.57
N GLN A 240 -1.42 20.47 -2.96
CA GLN A 240 -0.82 19.20 -3.40
C GLN A 240 -1.82 18.03 -3.27
N ILE A 241 -2.56 17.95 -2.16
CA ILE A 241 -3.60 16.93 -1.96
C ILE A 241 -4.73 17.08 -2.98
N LYS A 242 -5.15 18.31 -3.31
CA LYS A 242 -6.14 18.55 -4.36
C LYS A 242 -5.67 18.00 -5.72
N LYS A 243 -4.44 18.28 -6.12
CA LYS A 243 -3.85 17.74 -7.36
C LYS A 243 -3.73 16.21 -7.31
N PHE A 244 -3.30 15.67 -6.17
CA PHE A 244 -3.22 14.24 -5.93
C PHE A 244 -4.58 13.55 -6.16
N LEU A 245 -5.69 14.08 -5.62
CA LEU A 245 -7.03 13.54 -5.81
C LEU A 245 -7.50 13.67 -7.27
N GLN A 246 -7.18 14.76 -7.97
CA GLN A 246 -7.49 14.90 -9.39
C GLN A 246 -6.77 13.83 -10.24
N VAL A 247 -5.50 13.55 -9.94
CA VAL A 247 -4.74 12.48 -10.61
C VAL A 247 -5.32 11.11 -10.27
N TYR A 248 -5.73 10.90 -9.02
CA TYR A 248 -6.41 9.67 -8.61
C TYR A 248 -7.67 9.44 -9.47
N ASP A 249 -8.54 10.45 -9.60
CA ASP A 249 -9.78 10.35 -10.39
C ASP A 249 -9.51 10.08 -11.87
N ALA A 250 -8.55 10.77 -12.47
CA ALA A 250 -8.16 10.51 -13.88
C ALA A 250 -7.61 9.08 -14.07
N THR A 251 -6.91 8.55 -13.06
CA THR A 251 -6.41 7.17 -13.09
C THR A 251 -7.55 6.16 -12.92
N VAL A 252 -8.53 6.47 -12.07
CA VAL A 252 -9.77 5.69 -11.93
C VAL A 252 -10.51 5.59 -13.27
N ASP A 253 -10.66 6.69 -14.01
CA ASP A 253 -11.27 6.70 -15.34
C ASP A 253 -10.51 5.76 -16.30
N SER A 254 -9.18 5.81 -16.26
CA SER A 254 -8.34 4.96 -17.09
C SER A 254 -8.50 3.47 -16.74
N ILE A 255 -8.57 3.13 -15.44
CA ILE A 255 -8.80 1.75 -14.99
C ILE A 255 -10.18 1.25 -15.45
N ASN A 256 -11.22 2.06 -15.26
CA ASN A 256 -12.58 1.69 -15.63
C ASN A 256 -12.74 1.51 -17.14
N LYS A 257 -12.00 2.30 -17.94
CA LYS A 257 -12.00 2.20 -19.41
C LYS A 257 -11.28 0.95 -19.91
N HIS A 258 -10.10 0.62 -19.36
CA HIS A 258 -9.24 -0.43 -19.90
C HIS A 258 -9.31 -1.74 -19.11
N GLY A 259 -9.88 -1.72 -17.90
CA GLY A 259 -9.92 -2.85 -16.97
C GLY A 259 -8.60 -3.08 -16.23
N VAL A 260 -8.68 -3.68 -15.04
CA VAL A 260 -7.50 -3.90 -14.16
C VAL A 260 -6.41 -4.76 -14.81
N LYS A 261 -6.79 -5.73 -15.65
CA LYS A 261 -5.84 -6.65 -16.30
C LYS A 261 -4.90 -5.95 -17.27
N HIS A 262 -5.30 -4.80 -17.82
CA HIS A 262 -4.43 -3.94 -18.64
C HIS A 262 -3.16 -3.52 -17.89
N TYR A 263 -3.27 -3.34 -16.59
CA TYR A 263 -2.17 -2.92 -15.70
C TYR A 263 -1.43 -4.09 -15.05
N GLY A 264 -1.47 -5.28 -15.64
CA GLY A 264 -0.91 -6.50 -15.08
C GLY A 264 0.57 -6.40 -14.70
N LYS A 265 1.40 -5.65 -15.45
CA LYS A 265 2.80 -5.41 -15.13
C LYS A 265 2.95 -4.61 -13.81
N ILE A 266 2.11 -3.61 -13.60
CA ILE A 266 2.09 -2.76 -12.40
C ILE A 266 1.61 -3.58 -11.21
N ILE A 267 0.51 -4.34 -11.36
CA ILE A 267 -0.01 -5.22 -10.31
C ILE A 267 1.07 -6.21 -9.86
N ARG A 268 1.76 -6.87 -10.78
CA ARG A 268 2.86 -7.78 -10.45
C ARG A 268 3.99 -7.10 -9.70
N LYS A 269 4.42 -5.93 -10.19
CA LYS A 269 5.53 -5.15 -9.62
C LYS A 269 5.26 -4.72 -8.19
N TYR A 270 4.05 -4.24 -7.92
CA TYR A 270 3.70 -3.62 -6.64
C TYR A 270 3.08 -4.59 -5.63
N MET A 271 2.39 -5.63 -6.09
CA MET A 271 1.62 -6.54 -5.22
C MET A 271 2.24 -7.95 -5.13
N GLY A 272 3.29 -8.24 -5.93
CA GLY A 272 4.07 -9.48 -5.82
C GLY A 272 3.34 -10.74 -6.29
N VAL A 273 2.29 -10.61 -7.10
CA VAL A 273 1.55 -11.74 -7.68
C VAL A 273 2.01 -12.06 -9.11
N ASP A 274 1.73 -13.26 -9.59
CA ASP A 274 2.04 -13.70 -10.94
C ASP A 274 0.98 -13.29 -11.99
N MET A 275 1.25 -13.53 -13.27
CA MET A 275 0.29 -13.24 -14.35
C MET A 275 -0.93 -14.14 -14.32
N HIS A 276 -0.82 -15.36 -13.79
CA HIS A 276 -1.97 -16.23 -13.64
C HIS A 276 -2.99 -15.61 -12.67
N THR A 277 -2.52 -15.10 -11.55
CA THR A 277 -3.34 -14.35 -10.58
C THR A 277 -3.95 -13.09 -11.21
N VAL A 278 -3.17 -12.31 -11.96
CA VAL A 278 -3.67 -11.10 -12.66
C VAL A 278 -4.81 -11.45 -13.62
N ASN A 279 -4.64 -12.50 -14.42
CA ASN A 279 -5.65 -12.93 -15.39
C ASN A 279 -6.92 -13.46 -14.73
N ALA A 280 -6.82 -13.98 -13.51
CA ALA A 280 -7.94 -14.49 -12.72
C ALA A 280 -8.65 -13.41 -11.87
N LEU A 281 -8.12 -12.17 -11.83
CA LEU A 281 -8.77 -11.08 -11.09
C LEU A 281 -10.21 -10.88 -11.57
N PRO A 282 -11.15 -10.66 -10.65
CA PRO A 282 -12.52 -10.33 -11.02
C PRO A 282 -12.60 -8.98 -11.73
N THR A 283 -13.69 -8.71 -12.44
CA THR A 283 -13.98 -7.37 -12.91
C THR A 283 -14.14 -6.45 -11.71
N MET A 284 -13.40 -5.35 -11.71
CA MET A 284 -13.40 -4.36 -10.62
C MET A 284 -13.72 -2.99 -11.22
N THR A 285 -14.71 -2.32 -10.63
CA THR A 285 -15.04 -0.93 -10.97
C THR A 285 -14.58 -0.04 -9.82
N TYR A 286 -13.81 0.98 -10.14
CA TYR A 286 -13.35 1.97 -9.19
C TYR A 286 -14.28 3.19 -9.21
N HIS A 287 -14.43 3.85 -8.09
CA HIS A 287 -15.18 5.11 -8.00
C HIS A 287 -14.23 6.30 -7.83
N HIS A 288 -14.66 7.44 -8.32
CA HIS A 288 -13.99 8.70 -8.06
C HIS A 288 -13.93 9.02 -6.57
N THR A 289 -13.10 10.00 -6.24
CA THR A 289 -12.95 10.48 -4.85
C THR A 289 -14.30 10.84 -4.25
N THR A 290 -14.61 10.22 -3.13
CA THR A 290 -15.84 10.44 -2.38
C THR A 290 -15.60 10.24 -0.87
N SER A 291 -16.29 11.02 -0.06
CA SER A 291 -16.20 10.89 1.40
C SER A 291 -16.67 9.51 1.85
N PRO A 292 -16.00 8.89 2.83
CA PRO A 292 -16.48 7.67 3.45
C PRO A 292 -17.88 7.86 4.04
N ARG A 293 -18.71 6.82 3.95
CA ARG A 293 -20.08 6.86 4.47
C ARG A 293 -20.05 6.97 6.00
N GLN A 294 -20.88 7.85 6.56
CA GLN A 294 -20.94 8.08 8.01
C GLN A 294 -21.22 6.80 8.80
N ARG A 295 -22.07 5.91 8.26
CA ARG A 295 -22.36 4.61 8.89
C ARG A 295 -21.13 3.71 9.00
N ASP A 296 -20.20 3.77 8.03
CA ASP A 296 -18.99 2.94 8.05
C ASP A 296 -17.93 3.56 8.96
N ILE A 297 -17.82 4.89 9.01
CA ILE A 297 -16.99 5.60 10.00
C ILE A 297 -17.45 5.24 11.42
N ALA A 298 -18.76 5.37 11.69
CA ALA A 298 -19.33 5.03 13.00
C ALA A 298 -19.11 3.54 13.36
N ARG A 299 -19.12 2.66 12.37
CA ARG A 299 -18.85 1.23 12.54
C ARG A 299 -17.40 0.96 12.91
N GLY A 300 -16.45 1.60 12.21
CA GLY A 300 -15.03 1.55 12.54
C GLY A 300 -14.73 2.06 13.95
N ALA A 301 -15.30 3.21 14.31
CA ALA A 301 -15.13 3.83 15.63
C ALA A 301 -15.67 2.95 16.78
N ARG A 302 -16.81 2.26 16.58
CA ARG A 302 -17.37 1.35 17.61
C ARG A 302 -16.56 0.09 17.80
N PHE A 303 -15.88 -0.37 16.77
CA PHE A 303 -15.07 -1.59 16.83
C PHE A 303 -13.70 -1.35 17.51
N THR A 304 -13.26 -0.12 17.55
CA THR A 304 -11.98 0.27 18.17
C THR A 304 -12.17 0.42 19.69
N PRO A 305 -11.44 -0.35 20.52
CA PRO A 305 -11.52 -0.24 21.97
C PRO A 305 -10.98 1.08 22.52
#